data_d50a788782740bb698390017537e0bde
#
_entry.id   d50a788782740bb698390017537e0bde
#
_cell.length_a   1.000
_cell.length_b   1.000
_cell.length_c   1.000
_cell.angle_alpha   90.00
_cell.angle_beta   90.00
_cell.angle_gamma   90.00
#
_symmetry.space_group_name_H-M   'P 1'
#
loop_
_entity.id
_entity.type
_entity.pdbx_description
1 polymer ?
#
loop_
_entity_poly.entity_id
_entity_poly.type
_entity_poly.pdbx_seq_one_letter_code
_entity_poly.pdbx_strand_id
1 'polypeptide(L)'
;MYAPAVFPPVTFLIGRFSTGGTTSSNGMLVGLEFYAITASTPLDELAKFQRDNVHPLDSLPVIVAHEHTHVLQERAGGVATRRNKTLLDQSLLEGSADFVAYLVTGGNINARLMSYALPREHDLWGEFELAMHGTDTSQWLYNQGNETTDRPGDLGYFIGYRIAEAFYERATDKRLALKAIIEVADSDMFLAQSGYEP
;
A
#
# COMPACT_ATOMS: atom_id res chain seq x y z
N MET A 1 -17.75 8.44 6.96
CA MET A 1 -16.53 9.03 7.55
C MET A 1 -16.06 8.10 8.67
N TYR A 2 -14.76 7.82 8.77
CA TYR A 2 -14.16 7.04 9.87
C TYR A 2 -14.06 7.94 11.11
N ALA A 3 -14.91 7.69 12.11
CA ALA A 3 -15.05 8.58 13.26
C ALA A 3 -13.77 8.73 14.14
N PRO A 4 -12.92 7.68 14.29
CA PRO A 4 -11.67 7.80 15.04
C PRO A 4 -10.54 8.53 14.30
N ALA A 5 -10.76 9.03 13.08
CA ALA A 5 -9.72 9.66 12.28
C ALA A 5 -9.06 10.84 13.04
N VAL A 6 -7.73 10.86 12.99
CA VAL A 6 -6.89 11.97 13.42
C VAL A 6 -6.05 12.44 12.23
N PHE A 7 -5.70 13.69 12.22
CA PHE A 7 -4.97 14.32 11.11
C PHE A 7 -3.67 14.94 11.65
N PRO A 8 -2.61 14.13 11.77
CA PRO A 8 -1.32 14.64 12.20
C PRO A 8 -0.73 15.59 11.14
N PRO A 9 0.24 16.43 11.51
CA PRO A 9 0.92 17.29 10.54
C PRO A 9 1.63 16.46 9.47
N VAL A 10 1.65 16.98 8.23
CA VAL A 10 2.43 16.45 7.11
C VAL A 10 3.61 17.37 6.89
N THR A 11 4.81 16.83 6.94
CA THR A 11 6.04 17.56 6.63
C THR A 11 6.61 17.09 5.31
N PHE A 12 6.69 17.99 4.36
CA PHE A 12 7.34 17.75 3.07
C PHE A 12 8.83 18.11 3.18
N LEU A 13 9.67 17.24 2.69
CA LEU A 13 11.12 17.42 2.70
C LEU A 13 11.74 16.94 1.39
N ILE A 14 12.95 17.39 1.10
CA ILE A 14 13.75 16.86 0.00
C ILE A 14 14.82 15.97 0.62
N GLY A 15 14.78 14.69 0.29
CA GLY A 15 15.71 13.70 0.80
C GLY A 15 16.67 13.19 -0.27
N ARG A 16 16.99 11.90 -0.20
CA ARG A 16 17.94 11.22 -1.10
C ARG A 16 17.33 9.98 -1.77
N PHE A 17 16.06 10.02 -2.09
CA PHE A 17 15.31 8.88 -2.62
C PHE A 17 15.35 7.65 -1.69
N SER A 18 15.29 7.87 -0.38
CA SER A 18 15.31 6.79 0.61
C SER A 18 13.92 6.29 0.99
N THR A 19 12.92 7.17 0.97
CA THR A 19 11.52 6.83 1.25
C THR A 19 10.59 7.85 0.60
N GLY A 20 9.52 7.38 -0.02
CA GLY A 20 8.48 8.24 -0.59
C GLY A 20 7.59 8.87 0.48
N GLY A 21 7.27 8.10 1.51
CA GLY A 21 6.52 8.55 2.67
C GLY A 21 6.86 7.69 3.88
N THR A 22 6.58 8.20 5.06
CA THR A 22 6.69 7.44 6.32
C THR A 22 5.92 8.15 7.43
N THR A 23 5.56 7.40 8.47
CA THR A 23 4.85 7.88 9.65
C THR A 23 5.74 7.88 10.88
N SER A 24 5.45 8.76 11.82
CA SER A 24 6.10 8.83 13.12
C SER A 24 5.14 9.34 14.19
N SER A 25 5.56 9.32 15.45
CA SER A 25 4.80 9.93 16.56
C SER A 25 4.57 11.42 16.39
N ASN A 26 5.39 12.11 15.56
CA ASN A 26 5.32 13.56 15.33
C ASN A 26 4.53 13.93 14.06
N GLY A 27 4.07 12.98 13.30
CA GLY A 27 3.34 13.18 12.07
C GLY A 27 3.88 12.38 10.89
N MET A 28 3.48 12.78 9.69
CA MET A 28 3.89 12.15 8.44
C MET A 28 5.04 12.94 7.80
N LEU A 29 5.98 12.22 7.19
CA LEU A 29 7.05 12.80 6.37
C LEU A 29 6.86 12.32 4.93
N VAL A 30 6.95 13.23 3.97
CA VAL A 30 6.82 12.92 2.53
C VAL A 30 8.04 13.48 1.79
N GLY A 31 8.73 12.60 1.06
CA GLY A 31 9.89 12.94 0.25
C GLY A 31 9.48 13.54 -1.09
N LEU A 32 9.55 14.86 -1.23
CA LEU A 32 9.13 15.57 -2.45
C LEU A 32 9.92 15.14 -3.69
N GLU A 33 11.11 14.63 -3.54
CA GLU A 33 11.92 14.11 -4.64
C GLU A 33 11.25 12.96 -5.39
N PHE A 34 10.31 12.26 -4.75
CA PHE A 34 9.49 11.23 -5.40
C PHE A 34 8.24 11.81 -6.09
N TYR A 35 7.77 13.01 -5.72
CA TYR A 35 6.45 13.50 -6.13
C TYR A 35 6.47 14.91 -6.74
N ALA A 36 7.59 15.36 -7.25
CA ALA A 36 7.73 16.71 -7.78
C ALA A 36 8.21 16.77 -9.24
N ILE A 37 8.05 15.67 -10.01
CA ILE A 37 8.45 15.71 -11.41
C ILE A 37 7.44 16.48 -12.28
N THR A 38 7.98 17.06 -13.33
CA THR A 38 7.23 17.73 -14.41
C THR A 38 7.68 17.15 -15.75
N ALA A 39 6.99 17.48 -16.83
CA ALA A 39 7.38 17.07 -18.17
C ALA A 39 8.79 17.54 -18.59
N SER A 40 9.34 18.54 -17.91
CA SER A 40 10.70 19.08 -18.17
C SER A 40 11.74 18.60 -17.18
N THR A 41 11.38 17.76 -16.21
CA THR A 41 12.34 17.23 -15.24
C THR A 41 13.30 16.26 -15.93
N PRO A 42 14.64 16.50 -15.88
CA PRO A 42 15.58 15.56 -16.45
C PRO A 42 15.66 14.30 -15.59
N LEU A 43 15.32 13.16 -16.18
CA LEU A 43 15.33 11.87 -15.48
C LEU A 43 16.55 11.01 -15.83
N ASP A 44 17.38 11.44 -16.80
CA ASP A 44 18.48 10.66 -17.34
C ASP A 44 19.58 10.38 -16.30
N GLU A 45 19.72 11.27 -15.31
CA GLU A 45 20.70 11.14 -14.25
C GLU A 45 20.22 10.20 -13.11
N LEU A 46 18.94 9.86 -13.08
CA LEU A 46 18.38 9.00 -12.07
C LEU A 46 18.65 7.53 -12.35
N ALA A 47 18.89 6.73 -11.32
CA ALA A 47 18.91 5.28 -11.44
C ALA A 47 17.54 4.74 -11.89
N LYS A 48 17.53 3.54 -12.50
CA LYS A 48 16.27 2.93 -12.99
C LYS A 48 15.18 2.92 -11.93
N PHE A 49 15.49 2.45 -10.72
CA PHE A 49 14.56 2.45 -9.60
C PHE A 49 13.94 3.83 -9.35
N GLN A 50 14.77 4.88 -9.32
CA GLN A 50 14.28 6.24 -9.08
C GLN A 50 13.35 6.70 -10.20
N ARG A 51 13.74 6.50 -11.47
CA ARG A 51 12.90 6.87 -12.62
C ARG A 51 11.54 6.18 -12.61
N ASP A 52 11.50 4.92 -12.20
CA ASP A 52 10.28 4.11 -12.21
C ASP A 52 9.34 4.46 -11.04
N ASN A 53 9.83 5.18 -10.03
CA ASN A 53 9.09 5.50 -8.80
C ASN A 53 8.94 7.01 -8.54
N VAL A 54 9.23 7.87 -9.52
CA VAL A 54 8.93 9.30 -9.40
C VAL A 54 7.60 9.63 -10.04
N HIS A 55 6.87 10.51 -9.40
CA HIS A 55 5.49 10.85 -9.73
C HIS A 55 5.31 12.37 -9.87
N PRO A 56 4.32 12.84 -10.62
CA PRO A 56 4.00 14.24 -10.69
C PRO A 56 3.37 14.74 -9.36
N LEU A 57 3.37 16.06 -9.19
CA LEU A 57 2.92 16.71 -7.95
C LEU A 57 1.46 16.39 -7.58
N ASP A 58 0.62 16.12 -8.54
CA ASP A 58 -0.78 15.73 -8.34
C ASP A 58 -0.95 14.35 -7.70
N SER A 59 0.11 13.57 -7.59
CA SER A 59 0.14 12.31 -6.83
C SER A 59 0.29 12.51 -5.32
N LEU A 60 0.63 13.72 -4.83
CA LEU A 60 0.78 13.99 -3.39
C LEU A 60 -0.44 13.64 -2.55
N PRO A 61 -1.68 13.92 -2.96
CA PRO A 61 -2.85 13.51 -2.18
C PRO A 61 -2.92 12.00 -1.99
N VAL A 62 -2.47 11.22 -2.97
CA VAL A 62 -2.50 9.74 -2.92
C VAL A 62 -1.54 9.22 -1.85
N ILE A 63 -0.28 9.66 -1.88
CA ILE A 63 0.71 9.23 -0.88
C ILE A 63 0.35 9.74 0.52
N VAL A 64 -0.14 10.95 0.66
CA VAL A 64 -0.60 11.47 1.96
C VAL A 64 -1.77 10.63 2.50
N ALA A 65 -2.72 10.21 1.66
CA ALA A 65 -3.83 9.37 2.08
C ALA A 65 -3.35 7.95 2.46
N HIS A 66 -2.38 7.39 1.73
CA HIS A 66 -1.73 6.11 2.05
C HIS A 66 -1.06 6.17 3.43
N GLU A 67 -0.15 7.12 3.64
CA GLU A 67 0.56 7.28 4.91
C GLU A 67 -0.40 7.61 6.07
N HIS A 68 -1.43 8.41 5.82
CA HIS A 68 -2.46 8.68 6.81
C HIS A 68 -3.20 7.41 7.22
N THR A 69 -3.42 6.48 6.29
CA THR A 69 -4.05 5.20 6.60
C THR A 69 -3.19 4.40 7.57
N HIS A 70 -1.86 4.39 7.43
CA HIS A 70 -0.97 3.75 8.40
C HIS A 70 -1.06 4.36 9.79
N VAL A 71 -1.20 5.69 9.90
CA VAL A 71 -1.47 6.34 11.20
C VAL A 71 -2.75 5.82 11.83
N LEU A 72 -3.80 5.64 11.05
CA LEU A 72 -5.08 5.13 11.55
C LEU A 72 -4.99 3.64 11.95
N GLN A 73 -4.32 2.83 11.14
CA GLN A 73 -4.06 1.40 11.40
C GLN A 73 -3.28 1.21 12.71
N GLU A 74 -2.19 1.96 12.90
CA GLU A 74 -1.38 1.88 14.12
C GLU A 74 -2.19 2.26 15.36
N ARG A 75 -3.01 3.30 15.28
CA ARG A 75 -3.88 3.71 16.38
C ARG A 75 -5.02 2.73 16.66
N ALA A 76 -5.51 2.05 15.66
CA ALA A 76 -6.53 1.01 15.80
C ALA A 76 -5.96 -0.26 16.45
N GLY A 77 -4.67 -0.54 16.30
CA GLY A 77 -4.03 -1.74 16.80
C GLY A 77 -4.17 -2.93 15.84
N GLY A 78 -4.59 -4.08 16.33
CA GLY A 78 -4.76 -5.27 15.49
C GLY A 78 -3.45 -5.75 14.86
N VAL A 79 -3.48 -6.09 13.57
CA VAL A 79 -2.29 -6.58 12.85
C VAL A 79 -1.20 -5.51 12.73
N ALA A 80 -1.56 -4.23 12.72
CA ALA A 80 -0.59 -3.14 12.61
C ALA A 80 0.43 -3.14 13.76
N THR A 81 0.02 -3.54 14.95
CA THR A 81 0.86 -3.56 16.16
C THR A 81 1.47 -4.92 16.48
N ARG A 82 1.22 -5.96 15.69
CA ARG A 82 1.85 -7.27 15.89
C ARG A 82 3.37 -7.19 15.75
N ARG A 83 4.08 -7.92 16.59
CA ARG A 83 5.56 -8.00 16.55
C ARG A 83 6.07 -8.84 15.38
N ASN A 84 5.45 -10.01 15.19
CA ASN A 84 5.84 -10.97 14.14
C ASN A 84 4.71 -11.02 13.12
N LYS A 85 4.75 -10.11 12.16
CA LYS A 85 3.78 -10.06 11.08
C LYS A 85 4.06 -11.13 10.04
N THR A 86 3.03 -11.83 9.63
CA THR A 86 3.10 -12.71 8.46
C THR A 86 3.16 -11.89 7.18
N LEU A 87 3.43 -12.52 6.05
CA LEU A 87 3.33 -11.89 4.74
C LEU A 87 1.90 -11.38 4.49
N LEU A 88 0.86 -12.15 4.87
CA LEU A 88 -0.53 -11.71 4.77
C LEU A 88 -0.80 -10.46 5.61
N ASP A 89 -0.33 -10.43 6.88
CA ASP A 89 -0.47 -9.27 7.75
C ASP A 89 0.09 -8.00 7.07
N GLN A 90 1.31 -8.10 6.54
CA GLN A 90 1.98 -6.96 5.93
C GLN A 90 1.36 -6.55 4.59
N SER A 91 0.97 -7.53 3.76
CA SER A 91 0.28 -7.25 2.50
C SER A 91 -1.08 -6.59 2.73
N LEU A 92 -1.82 -7.01 3.75
CA LEU A 92 -3.07 -6.35 4.12
C LEU A 92 -2.85 -4.93 4.63
N LEU A 93 -1.80 -4.67 5.43
CA LEU A 93 -1.51 -3.32 5.89
C LEU A 93 -1.24 -2.38 4.73
N GLU A 94 -0.34 -2.76 3.84
CA GLU A 94 0.08 -1.92 2.71
C GLU A 94 -1.02 -1.81 1.65
N GLY A 95 -1.61 -2.93 1.25
CA GLY A 95 -2.65 -2.94 0.22
C GLY A 95 -3.95 -2.28 0.67
N SER A 96 -4.30 -2.38 1.97
CA SER A 96 -5.43 -1.62 2.52
C SER A 96 -5.16 -0.12 2.52
N ALA A 97 -3.92 0.31 2.78
CA ALA A 97 -3.56 1.72 2.70
C ALA A 97 -3.69 2.27 1.27
N ASP A 98 -3.24 1.51 0.28
CA ASP A 98 -3.44 1.83 -1.13
C ASP A 98 -4.93 1.89 -1.52
N PHE A 99 -5.72 0.92 -1.05
CA PHE A 99 -7.15 0.88 -1.35
C PHE A 99 -7.91 2.06 -0.72
N VAL A 100 -7.61 2.40 0.53
CA VAL A 100 -8.20 3.58 1.21
C VAL A 100 -7.76 4.86 0.51
N ALA A 101 -6.49 4.99 0.11
CA ALA A 101 -6.00 6.11 -0.67
C ALA A 101 -6.77 6.26 -1.99
N TYR A 102 -7.00 5.15 -2.70
CA TYR A 102 -7.84 5.14 -3.91
C TYR A 102 -9.28 5.61 -3.64
N LEU A 103 -9.92 5.10 -2.60
CA LEU A 103 -11.29 5.52 -2.25
C LEU A 103 -11.41 7.02 -1.95
N VAL A 104 -10.36 7.61 -1.37
CA VAL A 104 -10.36 9.02 -0.97
C VAL A 104 -9.97 9.96 -2.13
N THR A 105 -9.03 9.54 -2.97
CA THR A 105 -8.41 10.42 -3.98
C THR A 105 -8.76 10.06 -5.41
N GLY A 106 -9.20 8.84 -5.67
CA GLY A 106 -9.37 8.27 -7.01
C GLY A 106 -8.05 7.88 -7.69
N GLY A 107 -6.90 8.10 -7.04
CA GLY A 107 -5.58 7.77 -7.55
C GLY A 107 -5.01 6.48 -6.95
N ASN A 108 -4.08 5.86 -7.68
CA ASN A 108 -3.33 4.70 -7.20
C ASN A 108 -1.84 4.92 -7.47
N ILE A 109 -1.03 5.00 -6.41
CA ILE A 109 0.41 5.23 -6.51
C ILE A 109 1.11 4.03 -7.16
N ASN A 110 0.55 2.83 -6.98
CA ASN A 110 1.04 1.57 -7.50
C ASN A 110 0.33 1.13 -8.79
N ALA A 111 -0.17 2.08 -9.61
CA ALA A 111 -0.89 1.77 -10.85
C ALA A 111 -0.10 0.84 -11.82
N ARG A 112 1.25 0.94 -11.82
CA ARG A 112 2.11 0.05 -12.59
C ARG A 112 1.98 -1.43 -12.17
N LEU A 113 1.81 -1.68 -10.87
CA LEU A 113 1.61 -3.04 -10.35
C LEU A 113 0.28 -3.61 -10.83
N MET A 114 -0.77 -2.80 -10.82
CA MET A 114 -2.09 -3.21 -11.32
C MET A 114 -2.03 -3.68 -12.78
N SER A 115 -1.32 -2.94 -13.64
CA SER A 115 -1.19 -3.29 -15.06
C SER A 115 -0.47 -4.63 -15.28
N TYR A 116 0.51 -4.94 -14.44
CA TYR A 116 1.22 -6.22 -14.50
C TYR A 116 0.41 -7.37 -13.88
N ALA A 117 -0.15 -7.12 -12.70
CA ALA A 117 -0.67 -8.16 -11.83
C ALA A 117 -2.09 -8.60 -12.18
N LEU A 118 -2.98 -7.70 -12.63
CA LEU A 118 -4.37 -8.06 -12.97
C LEU A 118 -4.48 -9.22 -13.99
N PRO A 119 -3.73 -9.24 -15.11
CA PRO A 119 -3.80 -10.37 -16.04
C PRO A 119 -3.14 -11.66 -15.51
N ARG A 120 -2.50 -11.62 -14.35
CA ARG A 120 -1.78 -12.72 -13.70
C ARG A 120 -2.31 -13.03 -12.30
N GLU A 121 -3.44 -12.45 -11.94
CA GLU A 121 -3.94 -12.43 -10.57
C GLU A 121 -4.10 -13.83 -9.98
N HIS A 122 -4.67 -14.75 -10.74
CA HIS A 122 -4.83 -16.16 -10.35
C HIS A 122 -3.47 -16.84 -10.06
N ASP A 123 -2.49 -16.68 -10.95
CA ASP A 123 -1.17 -17.29 -10.78
C ASP A 123 -0.43 -16.69 -9.58
N LEU A 124 -0.48 -15.34 -9.45
CA LEU A 124 0.11 -14.64 -8.31
C LEU A 124 -0.55 -15.03 -6.99
N TRP A 125 -1.86 -15.23 -6.99
CA TRP A 125 -2.57 -15.72 -5.80
C TRP A 125 -2.09 -17.11 -5.41
N GLY A 126 -1.99 -18.05 -6.34
CA GLY A 126 -1.49 -19.41 -6.05
C GLY A 126 -0.07 -19.42 -5.47
N GLU A 127 0.82 -18.53 -5.93
CA GLU A 127 2.15 -18.34 -5.34
C GLU A 127 2.07 -17.71 -3.93
N PHE A 128 1.24 -16.70 -3.76
CA PHE A 128 1.09 -15.95 -2.51
C PHE A 128 0.50 -16.82 -1.40
N GLU A 129 -0.54 -17.60 -1.71
CA GLU A 129 -1.23 -18.49 -0.77
C GLU A 129 -0.26 -19.48 -0.10
N LEU A 130 0.73 -19.99 -0.84
CA LEU A 130 1.74 -20.90 -0.31
C LEU A 130 2.70 -20.21 0.69
N ALA A 131 2.88 -18.90 0.60
CA ALA A 131 3.83 -18.12 1.38
C ALA A 131 3.19 -17.26 2.48
N MET A 132 1.89 -16.97 2.39
CA MET A 132 1.22 -15.89 3.13
C MET A 132 1.29 -16.00 4.66
N HIS A 133 1.42 -17.21 5.20
CA HIS A 133 1.55 -17.44 6.65
C HIS A 133 2.98 -17.40 7.16
N GLY A 134 3.97 -17.32 6.25
CA GLY A 134 5.37 -17.11 6.59
C GLY A 134 5.65 -15.63 6.96
N THR A 135 6.86 -15.40 7.50
CA THR A 135 7.33 -14.04 7.85
C THR A 135 8.33 -13.48 6.84
N ASP A 136 8.70 -14.26 5.82
CA ASP A 136 9.57 -13.80 4.74
C ASP A 136 8.76 -13.03 3.70
N THR A 137 9.05 -11.75 3.60
CA THR A 137 8.39 -10.84 2.65
C THR A 137 9.26 -10.51 1.44
N SER A 138 10.48 -11.04 1.37
CA SER A 138 11.52 -10.60 0.43
C SER A 138 11.16 -10.71 -1.06
N GLN A 139 10.18 -11.57 -1.41
CA GLN A 139 9.69 -11.75 -2.77
C GLN A 139 8.42 -10.94 -3.08
N TRP A 140 7.85 -10.26 -2.06
CA TRP A 140 6.52 -9.68 -2.14
C TRP A 140 6.42 -8.22 -1.72
N LEU A 141 7.26 -7.78 -0.77
CA LEU A 141 7.18 -6.44 -0.19
C LEU A 141 8.58 -5.86 0.01
N TYR A 142 8.68 -4.53 -0.14
CA TYR A 142 9.91 -3.75 0.09
C TYR A 142 11.09 -4.23 -0.75
N ASN A 143 10.82 -4.81 -1.90
CA ASN A 143 11.80 -5.47 -2.74
C ASN A 143 11.98 -4.83 -4.13
N GLN A 144 11.63 -3.57 -4.28
CA GLN A 144 11.76 -2.80 -5.52
C GLN A 144 13.20 -2.79 -6.07
N GLY A 145 14.21 -2.82 -5.18
CA GLY A 145 15.62 -2.93 -5.60
C GLY A 145 16.00 -4.27 -6.25
N ASN A 146 15.15 -5.28 -6.14
CA ASN A 146 15.35 -6.63 -6.66
C ASN A 146 14.41 -6.94 -7.84
N GLU A 147 13.76 -5.95 -8.41
CA GLU A 147 12.88 -6.11 -9.57
C GLU A 147 13.65 -6.73 -10.75
N THR A 148 12.97 -7.64 -11.44
CA THR A 148 13.45 -8.17 -12.73
C THR A 148 12.63 -7.59 -13.87
N THR A 149 13.07 -7.83 -15.12
CA THR A 149 12.33 -7.43 -16.32
C THR A 149 10.92 -8.04 -16.35
N ASP A 150 10.79 -9.25 -15.80
CA ASP A 150 9.59 -10.07 -15.93
C ASP A 150 8.74 -10.09 -14.64
N ARG A 151 9.23 -9.50 -13.53
CA ARG A 151 8.51 -9.46 -12.26
C ARG A 151 8.83 -8.16 -11.50
N PRO A 152 7.87 -7.25 -11.35
CA PRO A 152 8.04 -6.07 -10.51
C PRO A 152 8.14 -6.45 -9.02
N GLY A 153 8.75 -5.58 -8.22
CA GLY A 153 8.69 -5.66 -6.78
C GLY A 153 7.29 -5.31 -6.24
N ASP A 154 7.14 -5.48 -4.94
CA ASP A 154 5.98 -5.02 -4.16
C ASP A 154 4.62 -5.59 -4.56
N LEU A 155 4.59 -6.79 -5.16
CA LEU A 155 3.34 -7.45 -5.54
C LEU A 155 2.42 -7.77 -4.34
N GLY A 156 2.95 -7.78 -3.12
CA GLY A 156 2.15 -7.90 -1.89
C GLY A 156 1.19 -6.73 -1.69
N TYR A 157 1.54 -5.51 -2.15
CA TYR A 157 0.62 -4.36 -2.17
C TYR A 157 -0.60 -4.65 -3.04
N PHE A 158 -0.38 -5.22 -4.23
CA PHE A 158 -1.45 -5.62 -5.12
C PHE A 158 -2.38 -6.64 -4.46
N ILE A 159 -1.84 -7.73 -3.90
CA ILE A 159 -2.66 -8.77 -3.25
C ILE A 159 -3.48 -8.18 -2.10
N GLY A 160 -2.86 -7.42 -1.21
CA GLY A 160 -3.56 -6.78 -0.10
C GLY A 160 -4.65 -5.80 -0.54
N TYR A 161 -4.39 -5.03 -1.62
CA TYR A 161 -5.37 -4.15 -2.25
C TYR A 161 -6.59 -4.94 -2.73
N ARG A 162 -6.37 -6.02 -3.48
CA ARG A 162 -7.45 -6.84 -4.05
C ARG A 162 -8.30 -7.51 -2.97
N ILE A 163 -7.68 -7.97 -1.87
CA ILE A 163 -8.42 -8.53 -0.72
C ILE A 163 -9.28 -7.43 -0.07
N ALA A 164 -8.72 -6.24 0.15
CA ALA A 164 -9.46 -5.11 0.74
C ALA A 164 -10.61 -4.65 -0.16
N GLU A 165 -10.38 -4.59 -1.47
CA GLU A 165 -11.40 -4.26 -2.47
C GLU A 165 -12.53 -5.30 -2.47
N ALA A 166 -12.22 -6.60 -2.52
CA ALA A 166 -13.21 -7.67 -2.47
C ALA A 166 -14.05 -7.60 -1.18
N PHE A 167 -13.43 -7.37 -0.03
CA PHE A 167 -14.12 -7.16 1.23
C PHE A 167 -15.09 -5.96 1.15
N TYR A 168 -14.59 -4.84 0.64
CA TYR A 168 -15.40 -3.62 0.49
C TYR A 168 -16.59 -3.83 -0.43
N GLU A 169 -16.37 -4.45 -1.60
CA GLU A 169 -17.43 -4.65 -2.61
C GLU A 169 -18.56 -5.55 -2.10
N ARG A 170 -18.24 -6.58 -1.33
CA ARG A 170 -19.24 -7.51 -0.74
C ARG A 170 -20.05 -6.87 0.38
N ALA A 171 -19.50 -5.89 1.08
CA ALA A 171 -20.15 -5.30 2.25
C ALA A 171 -21.37 -4.46 1.85
N THR A 172 -22.50 -4.63 2.54
CA THR A 172 -23.70 -3.80 2.39
C THR A 172 -23.53 -2.42 3.04
N ASP A 173 -22.83 -2.35 4.17
CA ASP A 173 -22.47 -1.10 4.83
C ASP A 173 -21.01 -0.74 4.56
N LYS A 174 -20.82 0.18 3.63
CA LYS A 174 -19.50 0.65 3.20
C LYS A 174 -18.72 1.39 4.32
N ARG A 175 -19.41 1.95 5.31
CA ARG A 175 -18.75 2.60 6.46
C ARG A 175 -18.18 1.59 7.43
N LEU A 176 -18.92 0.52 7.70
CA LEU A 176 -18.42 -0.60 8.51
C LEU A 176 -17.30 -1.34 7.78
N ALA A 177 -17.41 -1.50 6.47
CA ALA A 177 -16.36 -2.09 5.66
C ALA A 177 -15.07 -1.28 5.73
N LEU A 178 -15.14 0.04 5.52
CA LEU A 178 -13.97 0.93 5.64
C LEU A 178 -13.33 0.84 7.04
N LYS A 179 -14.16 0.79 8.08
CA LYS A 179 -13.68 0.61 9.45
C LYS A 179 -12.92 -0.71 9.59
N ALA A 180 -13.47 -1.82 9.11
CA ALA A 180 -12.84 -3.14 9.19
C ALA A 180 -11.53 -3.21 8.38
N ILE A 181 -11.46 -2.54 7.23
CA ILE A 181 -10.25 -2.45 6.38
C ILE A 181 -9.12 -1.69 7.09
N ILE A 182 -9.44 -0.62 7.82
CA ILE A 182 -8.46 0.13 8.60
C ILE A 182 -8.03 -0.65 9.86
N GLU A 183 -8.98 -1.32 10.51
CA GLU A 183 -8.81 -1.93 11.83
C GLU A 183 -8.59 -3.44 11.78
N VAL A 184 -7.98 -3.99 10.72
CA VAL A 184 -7.79 -5.45 10.59
C VAL A 184 -7.26 -6.03 11.90
N ALA A 185 -8.10 -6.78 12.60
CA ALA A 185 -7.74 -7.40 13.86
C ALA A 185 -7.11 -8.79 13.67
N ASP A 186 -7.56 -9.51 12.65
CA ASP A 186 -7.14 -10.85 12.30
C ASP A 186 -7.14 -11.01 10.78
N SER A 187 -5.97 -11.30 10.20
CA SER A 187 -5.78 -11.35 8.76
C SER A 187 -6.48 -12.53 8.10
N ASP A 188 -6.47 -13.69 8.75
CA ASP A 188 -7.10 -14.91 8.22
C ASP A 188 -8.63 -14.76 8.20
N MET A 189 -9.18 -14.19 9.28
CA MET A 189 -10.60 -13.91 9.36
C MET A 189 -11.02 -12.85 8.32
N PHE A 190 -10.19 -11.81 8.16
CA PHE A 190 -10.45 -10.74 7.18
C PHE A 190 -10.44 -11.30 5.75
N LEU A 191 -9.43 -12.12 5.41
CA LEU A 191 -9.33 -12.80 4.12
C LEU A 191 -10.57 -13.68 3.87
N ALA A 192 -10.93 -14.54 4.84
CA ALA A 192 -12.11 -15.40 4.71
C ALA A 192 -13.40 -14.59 4.50
N GLN A 193 -13.57 -13.46 5.19
CA GLN A 193 -14.74 -12.59 5.04
C GLN A 193 -14.75 -11.80 3.73
N SER A 194 -13.59 -11.52 3.16
CA SER A 194 -13.47 -10.84 1.86
C SER A 194 -14.04 -11.71 0.74
N GLY A 195 -13.94 -13.04 0.86
CA GLY A 195 -14.26 -13.99 -0.19
C GLY A 195 -13.43 -13.79 -1.44
N TYR A 196 -12.21 -13.30 -1.27
CA TYR A 196 -11.26 -13.12 -2.37
C TYR A 196 -10.74 -14.48 -2.82
N GLU A 197 -11.09 -14.87 -4.03
CA GLU A 197 -10.67 -16.08 -4.74
C GLU A 197 -10.62 -15.71 -6.23
N PRO A 198 -9.48 -15.23 -6.75
CA PRO A 198 -9.34 -14.77 -8.15
C PRO A 198 -9.28 -15.91 -9.17
#